data_8cab07f153acc8d16f80f06b97843573
#
_entry.id   8cab07f153acc8d16f80f06b97843573
#
_cell.length_a   1.000
_cell.length_b   1.000
_cell.length_c   1.000
_cell.angle_alpha   90.00
_cell.angle_beta   90.00
_cell.angle_gamma   90.00
#
_symmetry.space_group_name_H-M   'P 1'
#
loop_
_entity.id
_entity.type
_entity.pdbx_description
1 polymer ?
#
loop_
_entity_poly.entity_id
_entity_poly.type
_entity_poly.pdbx_seq_one_letter_code
_entity_poly.pdbx_strand_id
1 'polypeptide(L)'
;QTKDTSLKPDFFDKYDEDGGSKRNLSGWNLKLVGAIAVLWSLFQLWYASPLPFILDFGKFIDVPARAIHLAFGMALCFLAYPSLKSGRNKKISLFDFILVAISLTATLYLYFDYEGLVNRQGILADLEILGFQIPYELILGLSGIILLLEATRRAIGIPLIVIALIFLFFSIFGQIMPHLISHQGLSFTRLVGYHWFGGEAIFGIPISVSVSFIFLFVLFGSTLDAAGGGKYFLNLAFALVGKMRGGPAKAAILASGLTGLISGSSVANTVTTGTFTIPIMKKTG
;
A
#
# COMPACT_ATOMS: atom_id res chain seq x y z
N GLN A 1 -26.93 -37.88 -8.87
CA GLN A 1 -25.70 -37.49 -8.15
C GLN A 1 -25.26 -36.15 -8.69
N THR A 2 -25.70 -35.08 -8.06
CA THR A 2 -25.21 -33.70 -8.31
C THR A 2 -23.80 -33.61 -7.75
N LYS A 3 -22.79 -33.59 -8.63
CA LYS A 3 -21.42 -33.21 -8.25
C LYS A 3 -21.47 -31.82 -7.66
N ASP A 4 -21.15 -31.74 -6.38
CA ASP A 4 -20.92 -30.49 -5.65
C ASP A 4 -19.73 -29.77 -6.31
N THR A 5 -20.04 -28.79 -7.14
CA THR A 5 -19.06 -27.94 -7.86
C THR A 5 -18.84 -26.63 -7.10
N SER A 6 -18.83 -26.68 -5.76
CA SER A 6 -18.27 -25.58 -4.98
C SER A 6 -16.78 -25.51 -5.32
N LEU A 7 -16.38 -24.45 -6.01
CA LEU A 7 -14.97 -24.16 -6.26
C LEU A 7 -14.28 -24.10 -4.90
N LYS A 8 -13.32 -25.01 -4.69
CA LYS A 8 -12.58 -25.09 -3.43
C LYS A 8 -11.92 -23.73 -3.15
N PRO A 9 -11.89 -23.26 -1.90
CA PRO A 9 -11.19 -22.02 -1.53
C PRO A 9 -9.77 -21.93 -2.06
N ASP A 10 -9.05 -23.06 -2.15
CA ASP A 10 -7.69 -23.17 -2.68
C ASP A 10 -7.53 -22.74 -4.15
N PHE A 11 -8.61 -22.72 -4.93
CA PHE A 11 -8.57 -22.28 -6.33
C PHE A 11 -8.31 -20.78 -6.43
N PHE A 12 -8.89 -19.99 -5.55
CA PHE A 12 -8.77 -18.53 -5.54
C PHE A 12 -7.42 -18.08 -4.97
N ASP A 13 -6.91 -18.76 -3.95
CA ASP A 13 -5.58 -18.53 -3.38
C ASP A 13 -4.44 -18.73 -4.41
N LYS A 14 -4.68 -19.51 -5.46
CA LYS A 14 -3.70 -19.80 -6.52
C LYS A 14 -3.63 -18.70 -7.59
N TYR A 15 -4.69 -17.91 -7.72
CA TYR A 15 -4.82 -16.86 -8.73
C TYR A 15 -4.91 -15.45 -8.13
N ASP A 16 -4.48 -15.28 -6.88
CA ASP A 16 -4.26 -13.95 -6.27
C ASP A 16 -3.01 -13.33 -6.93
N GLU A 17 -3.18 -12.88 -8.19
CA GLU A 17 -2.12 -12.25 -9.00
C GLU A 17 -1.75 -10.85 -8.50
N ASP A 18 -2.56 -10.25 -7.62
CA ASP A 18 -2.41 -8.88 -7.14
C ASP A 18 -1.41 -8.72 -5.97
N GLY A 19 -0.51 -9.64 -5.77
CA GLY A 19 0.50 -9.41 -4.74
C GLY A 19 1.12 -10.67 -4.16
N GLY A 20 2.16 -10.48 -3.38
CA GLY A 20 2.86 -11.56 -2.68
C GLY A 20 1.92 -12.37 -1.78
N SER A 21 2.21 -13.64 -1.60
CA SER A 21 1.44 -14.54 -0.73
C SER A 21 1.38 -13.98 0.70
N LYS A 22 0.20 -13.56 1.15
CA LYS A 22 -0.02 -13.08 2.52
C LYS A 22 0.18 -14.21 3.53
N ARG A 23 0.61 -13.85 4.74
CA ARG A 23 0.69 -14.77 5.86
C ARG A 23 -0.70 -15.14 6.38
N ASN A 24 -0.92 -16.40 6.70
CA ASN A 24 -2.08 -16.84 7.48
C ASN A 24 -1.80 -16.59 8.97
N LEU A 25 -2.00 -15.35 9.41
CA LEU A 25 -1.78 -14.95 10.80
C LEU A 25 -2.86 -15.54 11.72
N SER A 26 -2.44 -15.93 12.93
CA SER A 26 -3.35 -16.44 13.95
C SER A 26 -2.95 -15.94 15.35
N GLY A 27 -3.90 -15.96 16.26
CA GLY A 27 -3.66 -15.61 17.67
C GLY A 27 -3.24 -14.15 17.85
N TRP A 28 -2.18 -13.93 18.62
CA TRP A 28 -1.67 -12.60 18.97
C TRP A 28 -1.20 -11.80 17.75
N ASN A 29 -0.56 -12.46 16.79
CA ASN A 29 -0.05 -11.78 15.58
C ASN A 29 -1.19 -11.18 14.75
N LEU A 30 -2.34 -11.87 14.64
CA LEU A 30 -3.52 -11.34 13.95
C LEU A 30 -4.08 -10.11 14.68
N LYS A 31 -4.13 -10.16 16.01
CA LYS A 31 -4.59 -9.03 16.83
C LYS A 31 -3.67 -7.82 16.69
N LEU A 32 -2.34 -8.03 16.67
CA LEU A 32 -1.35 -6.97 16.48
C LEU A 32 -1.53 -6.28 15.13
N VAL A 33 -1.58 -7.05 14.04
CA VAL A 33 -1.76 -6.50 12.69
C VAL A 33 -3.11 -5.80 12.57
N GLY A 34 -4.17 -6.38 13.14
CA GLY A 34 -5.50 -5.75 13.20
C GLY A 34 -5.49 -4.43 13.97
N ALA A 35 -4.81 -4.36 15.12
CA ALA A 35 -4.69 -3.13 15.90
C ALA A 35 -3.96 -2.03 15.12
N ILE A 36 -2.85 -2.36 14.44
CA ILE A 36 -2.11 -1.40 13.60
C ILE A 36 -2.99 -0.91 12.45
N ALA A 37 -3.75 -1.80 11.79
CA ALA A 37 -4.66 -1.44 10.72
C ALA A 37 -5.79 -0.50 11.19
N VAL A 38 -6.36 -0.76 12.37
CA VAL A 38 -7.37 0.11 12.99
C VAL A 38 -6.77 1.47 13.35
N LEU A 39 -5.58 1.51 13.95
CA LEU A 39 -4.88 2.76 14.26
C LEU A 39 -4.61 3.58 12.99
N TRP A 40 -4.20 2.92 11.92
CA TRP A 40 -4.02 3.60 10.62
C TRP A 40 -5.33 4.19 10.09
N SER A 41 -6.42 3.42 10.15
CA SER A 41 -7.74 3.91 9.73
C SER A 41 -8.23 5.09 10.58
N LEU A 42 -8.02 5.05 11.90
CA LEU A 42 -8.34 6.15 12.80
C LEU A 42 -7.50 7.40 12.51
N PHE A 43 -6.19 7.23 12.28
CA PHE A 43 -5.31 8.32 11.87
C PHE A 43 -5.80 8.98 10.57
N GLN A 44 -6.17 8.18 9.57
CA GLN A 44 -6.65 8.71 8.30
C GLN A 44 -7.99 9.45 8.42
N LEU A 45 -8.92 8.92 9.21
CA LEU A 45 -10.18 9.58 9.49
C LEU A 45 -9.98 10.90 10.26
N TRP A 46 -9.03 10.90 11.22
CA TRP A 46 -8.65 12.11 11.94
C TRP A 46 -8.06 13.15 10.99
N TYR A 47 -7.07 12.76 10.18
CA TYR A 47 -6.38 13.63 9.24
C TYR A 47 -7.32 14.26 8.19
N ALA A 48 -8.28 13.47 7.68
CA ALA A 48 -9.23 13.92 6.67
C ALA A 48 -10.43 14.71 7.25
N SER A 49 -10.66 14.66 8.56
CA SER A 49 -11.77 15.32 9.21
C SER A 49 -11.44 16.79 9.55
N PRO A 50 -12.45 17.64 9.80
CA PRO A 50 -12.22 18.98 10.32
C PRO A 50 -11.83 19.00 11.80
N LEU A 51 -11.87 17.87 12.51
CA LEU A 51 -11.65 17.78 13.95
C LEU A 51 -10.31 18.34 14.43
N PRO A 52 -9.15 18.11 13.75
CA PRO A 52 -7.89 18.71 14.15
C PRO A 52 -7.90 20.23 14.21
N PHE A 53 -8.66 20.86 13.32
CA PHE A 53 -8.79 22.31 13.26
C PHE A 53 -9.78 22.85 14.27
N ILE A 54 -10.86 22.13 14.56
CA ILE A 54 -11.88 22.50 15.56
C ILE A 54 -11.33 22.38 16.98
N LEU A 55 -10.58 21.28 17.25
CA LEU A 55 -10.05 21.00 18.58
C LEU A 55 -8.68 21.64 18.83
N ASP A 56 -8.09 22.26 17.82
CA ASP A 56 -6.75 22.86 17.85
C ASP A 56 -5.64 21.88 18.29
N PHE A 57 -5.81 20.60 17.95
CA PHE A 57 -4.92 19.52 18.36
C PHE A 57 -4.66 18.53 17.22
N GLY A 58 -3.42 18.03 17.12
CA GLY A 58 -3.06 16.99 16.15
C GLY A 58 -3.21 17.46 14.70
N LYS A 59 -2.85 18.70 14.42
CA LYS A 59 -2.71 19.22 13.07
C LYS A 59 -1.41 18.71 12.48
N PHE A 60 -1.50 18.03 11.36
CA PHE A 60 -0.33 17.50 10.66
C PHE A 60 -0.05 18.34 9.41
N ILE A 61 1.21 18.72 9.23
CA ILE A 61 1.70 19.30 7.99
C ILE A 61 1.78 18.19 6.94
N ASP A 62 1.71 18.52 5.66
CA ASP A 62 1.62 17.56 4.55
C ASP A 62 2.66 16.44 4.57
N VAL A 63 3.97 16.78 4.60
CA VAL A 63 5.04 15.77 4.54
C VAL A 63 5.08 14.89 5.78
N PRO A 64 5.02 15.42 7.01
CA PRO A 64 4.85 14.62 8.23
C PRO A 64 3.64 13.66 8.21
N ALA A 65 2.49 14.10 7.70
CA ALA A 65 1.33 13.22 7.57
C ALA A 65 1.57 12.07 6.59
N ARG A 66 2.22 12.35 5.46
CA ARG A 66 2.64 11.35 4.46
C ARG A 66 3.65 10.36 5.05
N ALA A 67 4.57 10.83 5.89
CA ALA A 67 5.55 9.99 6.58
C ALA A 67 4.88 9.01 7.56
N ILE A 68 3.91 9.48 8.36
CA ILE A 68 3.13 8.62 9.26
C ILE A 68 2.33 7.59 8.46
N HIS A 69 1.70 7.99 7.37
CA HIS A 69 0.96 7.08 6.49
C HIS A 69 1.87 5.98 5.93
N LEU A 70 3.04 6.35 5.41
CA LEU A 70 4.02 5.39 4.90
C LEU A 70 4.55 4.47 6.00
N ALA A 71 4.75 4.99 7.22
CA ALA A 71 5.16 4.20 8.38
C ALA A 71 4.17 3.06 8.67
N PHE A 72 2.87 3.34 8.70
CA PHE A 72 1.84 2.31 8.84
C PHE A 72 1.85 1.32 7.69
N GLY A 73 1.96 1.79 6.45
CA GLY A 73 1.99 0.94 5.25
C GLY A 73 3.18 -0.02 5.26
N MET A 74 4.39 0.47 5.56
CA MET A 74 5.59 -0.36 5.65
C MET A 74 5.52 -1.35 6.82
N ALA A 75 5.07 -0.91 7.99
CA ALA A 75 4.91 -1.79 9.14
C ALA A 75 3.94 -2.95 8.84
N LEU A 76 2.77 -2.65 8.29
CA LEU A 76 1.80 -3.68 7.90
C LEU A 76 2.33 -4.57 6.79
N CYS A 77 3.08 -4.04 5.82
CA CYS A 77 3.69 -4.82 4.77
C CYS A 77 4.65 -5.86 5.34
N PHE A 78 5.59 -5.49 6.21
CA PHE A 78 6.55 -6.43 6.80
C PHE A 78 5.90 -7.46 7.72
N LEU A 79 4.84 -7.09 8.42
CA LEU A 79 4.12 -8.02 9.29
C LEU A 79 3.21 -8.98 8.50
N ALA A 80 2.55 -8.51 7.43
CA ALA A 80 1.60 -9.30 6.67
C ALA A 80 2.23 -10.16 5.56
N TYR A 81 3.37 -9.72 4.98
CA TYR A 81 4.03 -10.41 3.88
C TYR A 81 5.37 -11.02 4.31
N PRO A 82 5.61 -12.33 4.10
CA PRO A 82 6.87 -12.97 4.46
C PRO A 82 8.01 -12.57 3.51
N SER A 83 9.26 -12.62 3.99
CA SER A 83 10.45 -12.34 3.17
C SER A 83 10.71 -13.40 2.09
N LEU A 84 10.38 -14.65 2.37
CA LEU A 84 10.56 -15.80 1.46
C LEU A 84 9.19 -16.42 1.18
N LYS A 85 8.95 -16.77 -0.09
CA LYS A 85 7.71 -17.44 -0.54
C LYS A 85 7.57 -18.88 -0.04
N SER A 86 8.63 -19.44 0.56
CA SER A 86 8.68 -20.80 1.05
C SER A 86 8.00 -20.93 2.40
N GLY A 87 6.78 -21.42 2.36
CA GLY A 87 6.00 -21.81 3.52
C GLY A 87 5.14 -20.67 4.08
N ARG A 88 3.84 -20.94 4.19
CA ARG A 88 2.84 -20.12 4.91
C ARG A 88 3.19 -20.06 6.42
N ASN A 89 4.30 -19.40 6.77
CA ASN A 89 4.69 -19.26 8.16
C ASN A 89 3.62 -18.45 8.89
N LYS A 90 2.93 -19.09 9.85
CA LYS A 90 1.91 -18.49 10.71
C LYS A 90 2.50 -17.48 11.71
N LYS A 91 3.82 -17.47 11.89
CA LYS A 91 4.50 -16.62 12.86
C LYS A 91 5.29 -15.52 12.16
N ILE A 92 5.28 -14.34 12.73
CA ILE A 92 6.12 -13.23 12.32
C ILE A 92 7.54 -13.52 12.83
N SER A 93 8.54 -13.36 11.96
CA SER A 93 9.95 -13.55 12.33
C SER A 93 10.47 -12.35 13.13
N LEU A 94 11.45 -12.58 14.01
CA LEU A 94 12.18 -11.50 14.68
C LEU A 94 12.81 -10.53 13.65
N PHE A 95 13.28 -11.05 12.52
CA PHE A 95 13.81 -10.26 11.43
C PHE A 95 12.78 -9.25 10.89
N ASP A 96 11.51 -9.66 10.75
CA ASP A 96 10.47 -8.74 10.28
C ASP A 96 10.19 -7.62 11.30
N PHE A 97 10.26 -7.90 12.60
CA PHE A 97 10.15 -6.87 13.64
C PHE A 97 11.31 -5.89 13.59
N ILE A 98 12.54 -6.35 13.30
CA ILE A 98 13.70 -5.47 13.11
C ILE A 98 13.46 -4.56 11.88
N LEU A 99 12.98 -5.11 10.76
CA LEU A 99 12.66 -4.31 9.58
C LEU A 99 11.57 -3.26 9.87
N VAL A 100 10.53 -3.64 10.63
CA VAL A 100 9.51 -2.70 11.10
C VAL A 100 10.15 -1.59 11.94
N ALA A 101 10.99 -1.93 12.91
CA ALA A 101 11.62 -0.93 13.76
C ALA A 101 12.48 0.06 12.96
N ILE A 102 13.32 -0.44 12.04
CA ILE A 102 14.15 0.42 11.19
C ILE A 102 13.27 1.29 10.26
N SER A 103 12.21 0.71 9.66
CA SER A 103 11.32 1.46 8.79
C SER A 103 10.56 2.56 9.52
N LEU A 104 10.09 2.27 10.74
CA LEU A 104 9.46 3.28 11.60
C LEU A 104 10.43 4.40 11.98
N THR A 105 11.67 4.06 12.33
CA THR A 105 12.69 5.07 12.64
C THR A 105 12.96 5.96 11.43
N ALA A 106 13.14 5.37 10.24
CA ALA A 106 13.44 6.12 9.03
C ALA A 106 12.27 7.01 8.57
N THR A 107 11.02 6.54 8.70
CA THR A 107 9.84 7.32 8.29
C THR A 107 9.43 8.35 9.34
N LEU A 108 9.39 7.99 10.62
CA LEU A 108 8.97 8.90 11.68
C LEU A 108 10.01 9.99 11.97
N TYR A 109 11.27 9.80 11.55
CA TYR A 109 12.27 10.87 11.59
C TYR A 109 11.79 12.13 10.85
N LEU A 110 11.13 11.98 9.69
CA LEU A 110 10.55 13.12 8.98
C LEU A 110 9.42 13.81 9.77
N TYR A 111 8.73 13.09 10.63
CA TYR A 111 7.72 13.72 11.49
C TYR A 111 8.36 14.55 12.59
N PHE A 112 9.45 14.06 13.20
CA PHE A 112 10.08 14.72 14.36
C PHE A 112 11.01 15.86 13.98
N ASP A 113 11.75 15.78 12.87
CA ASP A 113 12.75 16.78 12.47
C ASP A 113 12.45 17.46 11.12
N TYR A 114 11.17 17.49 10.71
CA TYR A 114 10.79 18.11 9.44
C TYR A 114 11.18 19.59 9.36
N GLU A 115 10.98 20.37 10.42
CA GLU A 115 11.36 21.77 10.48
C GLU A 115 12.88 21.95 10.41
N GLY A 116 13.64 21.08 11.06
CA GLY A 116 15.10 21.03 10.99
C GLY A 116 15.59 20.80 9.55
N LEU A 117 14.98 19.82 8.86
CA LEU A 117 15.30 19.52 7.46
C LEU A 117 14.99 20.68 6.52
N VAL A 118 13.86 21.35 6.70
CA VAL A 118 13.47 22.53 5.90
C VAL A 118 14.42 23.68 6.15
N ASN A 119 14.78 23.97 7.40
CA ASN A 119 15.70 25.05 7.76
C ASN A 119 17.12 24.82 7.22
N ARG A 120 17.57 23.56 7.12
CA ARG A 120 18.85 23.18 6.51
C ARG A 120 18.81 23.11 4.97
N GLN A 121 17.67 23.43 4.35
CA GLN A 121 17.48 23.44 2.89
C GLN A 121 17.87 22.11 2.22
N GLY A 122 17.61 20.99 2.90
CA GLY A 122 17.91 19.65 2.40
C GLY A 122 19.38 19.23 2.52
N ILE A 123 20.21 20.00 3.24
CA ILE A 123 21.55 19.55 3.63
C ILE A 123 21.41 18.52 4.73
N LEU A 124 21.94 17.32 4.49
CA LEU A 124 21.88 16.23 5.46
C LEU A 124 22.82 16.52 6.63
N ALA A 125 22.35 16.26 7.83
CA ALA A 125 23.10 16.45 9.06
C ALA A 125 23.98 15.23 9.36
N ASP A 126 25.15 15.53 9.89
CA ASP A 126 26.11 14.56 10.40
C ASP A 126 26.15 14.65 11.94
N LEU A 127 26.33 13.52 12.59
CA LEU A 127 26.49 13.43 14.03
C LEU A 127 27.98 13.28 14.36
N GLU A 128 28.52 14.17 15.14
CA GLU A 128 29.91 14.07 15.62
C GLU A 128 29.96 13.28 16.92
N ILE A 129 30.55 12.06 16.88
CA ILE A 129 30.77 11.22 18.06
C ILE A 129 32.28 10.92 18.15
N LEU A 130 32.90 11.29 19.24
CA LEU A 130 34.33 11.01 19.51
C LEU A 130 35.28 11.46 18.37
N GLY A 131 34.98 12.59 17.70
CA GLY A 131 35.77 13.11 16.58
C GLY A 131 35.48 12.43 15.22
N PHE A 132 34.54 11.52 15.14
CA PHE A 132 34.07 10.93 13.89
C PHE A 132 32.76 11.58 13.44
N GLN A 133 32.70 12.02 12.18
CA GLN A 133 31.47 12.48 11.57
C GLN A 133 30.68 11.29 11.02
N ILE A 134 29.53 11.01 11.60
CA ILE A 134 28.64 9.91 11.18
C ILE A 134 27.49 10.54 10.41
N PRO A 135 27.33 10.23 9.10
CA PRO A 135 26.24 10.76 8.28
C PRO A 135 24.93 10.02 8.58
N TYR A 136 24.37 10.27 9.76
CA TYR A 136 23.21 9.50 10.26
C TYR A 136 21.95 9.72 9.41
N GLU A 137 21.71 10.92 8.89
CA GLU A 137 20.58 11.16 8.00
C GLU A 137 20.74 10.43 6.68
N LEU A 138 21.97 10.39 6.14
CA LEU A 138 22.24 9.60 4.93
C LEU A 138 21.96 8.12 5.15
N ILE A 139 22.35 7.57 6.31
CA ILE A 139 22.10 6.17 6.67
C ILE A 139 20.60 5.91 6.84
N LEU A 140 19.87 6.81 7.53
CA LEU A 140 18.42 6.72 7.70
C LEU A 140 17.69 6.78 6.36
N GLY A 141 17.98 7.74 5.53
CA GLY A 141 17.33 7.89 4.24
C GLY A 141 17.61 6.72 3.30
N LEU A 142 18.87 6.26 3.26
CA LEU A 142 19.24 5.07 2.49
C LEU A 142 18.51 3.81 3.00
N SER A 143 18.48 3.61 4.32
CA SER A 143 17.74 2.49 4.91
C SER A 143 16.25 2.54 4.57
N GLY A 144 15.65 3.74 4.59
CA GLY A 144 14.27 3.96 4.20
C GLY A 144 14.00 3.57 2.73
N ILE A 145 14.84 4.01 1.80
CA ILE A 145 14.73 3.67 0.38
C ILE A 145 14.86 2.15 0.17
N ILE A 146 15.87 1.51 0.79
CA ILE A 146 16.07 0.06 0.69
C ILE A 146 14.89 -0.71 1.25
N LEU A 147 14.37 -0.30 2.42
CA LEU A 147 13.22 -0.95 3.04
C LEU A 147 11.93 -0.73 2.25
N LEU A 148 11.76 0.42 1.61
CA LEU A 148 10.63 0.65 0.71
C LEU A 148 10.69 -0.26 -0.52
N LEU A 149 11.88 -0.45 -1.11
CA LEU A 149 12.06 -1.41 -2.20
C LEU A 149 11.80 -2.85 -1.75
N GLU A 150 12.24 -3.22 -0.54
CA GLU A 150 11.95 -4.54 0.04
C GLU A 150 10.45 -4.73 0.33
N ALA A 151 9.76 -3.72 0.85
CA ALA A 151 8.31 -3.74 1.04
C ALA A 151 7.58 -3.93 -0.30
N THR A 152 8.01 -3.19 -1.34
CA THR A 152 7.49 -3.32 -2.71
C THR A 152 7.71 -4.73 -3.26
N ARG A 153 8.90 -5.32 -3.02
CA ARG A 153 9.21 -6.70 -3.42
C ARG A 153 8.25 -7.70 -2.81
N ARG A 154 7.92 -7.52 -1.53
CA ARG A 154 7.04 -8.43 -0.81
C ARG A 154 5.57 -8.30 -1.22
N ALA A 155 5.12 -7.08 -1.41
CA ALA A 155 3.71 -6.80 -1.70
C ALA A 155 3.35 -6.95 -3.18
N ILE A 156 4.18 -6.45 -4.09
CA ILE A 156 3.88 -6.35 -5.52
C ILE A 156 4.76 -7.31 -6.35
N GLY A 157 6.02 -7.48 -5.95
CA GLY A 157 6.96 -8.33 -6.65
C GLY A 157 8.15 -7.60 -7.26
N ILE A 158 8.96 -8.35 -8.03
CA ILE A 158 10.25 -7.88 -8.58
C ILE A 158 10.12 -6.86 -9.72
N PRO A 159 9.13 -6.90 -10.62
CA PRO A 159 9.12 -6.03 -11.81
C PRO A 159 9.20 -4.54 -11.49
N LEU A 160 8.45 -4.09 -10.48
CA LEU A 160 8.44 -2.68 -10.09
C LEU A 160 9.77 -2.23 -9.48
N ILE A 161 10.47 -3.13 -8.77
CA ILE A 161 11.80 -2.84 -8.22
C ILE A 161 12.82 -2.65 -9.35
N VAL A 162 12.79 -3.51 -10.37
CA VAL A 162 13.69 -3.38 -11.52
C VAL A 162 13.52 -2.02 -12.18
N ILE A 163 12.28 -1.58 -12.38
CA ILE A 163 11.97 -0.26 -12.93
C ILE A 163 12.53 0.84 -12.02
N ALA A 164 12.28 0.75 -10.71
CA ALA A 164 12.78 1.73 -9.75
C ALA A 164 14.32 1.80 -9.73
N LEU A 165 14.99 0.65 -9.75
CA LEU A 165 16.46 0.58 -9.80
C LEU A 165 17.04 1.16 -11.11
N ILE A 166 16.37 0.96 -12.24
CA ILE A 166 16.77 1.57 -13.52
C ILE A 166 16.70 3.10 -13.42
N PHE A 167 15.64 3.67 -12.84
CA PHE A 167 15.53 5.12 -12.67
C PHE A 167 16.52 5.67 -11.63
N LEU A 168 16.77 4.96 -10.55
CA LEU A 168 17.82 5.34 -9.58
C LEU A 168 19.20 5.31 -10.23
N PHE A 169 19.50 4.30 -11.03
CA PHE A 169 20.74 4.21 -11.80
C PHE A 169 20.85 5.37 -12.79
N PHE A 170 19.77 5.64 -13.55
CA PHE A 170 19.70 6.79 -14.45
C PHE A 170 20.00 8.10 -13.70
N SER A 171 19.43 8.32 -12.52
CA SER A 171 19.62 9.53 -11.72
C SER A 171 21.07 9.75 -11.29
N ILE A 172 21.81 8.68 -11.00
CA ILE A 172 23.22 8.75 -10.60
C ILE A 172 24.13 8.92 -11.83
N PHE A 173 23.91 8.08 -12.84
CA PHE A 173 24.81 7.92 -13.98
C PHE A 173 24.41 8.71 -15.23
N GLY A 174 23.73 9.86 -15.05
CA GLY A 174 23.27 10.68 -16.15
C GLY A 174 24.35 11.13 -17.14
N GLN A 175 25.61 11.25 -16.68
CA GLN A 175 26.75 11.70 -17.51
C GLN A 175 27.17 10.69 -18.58
N ILE A 176 26.96 9.38 -18.33
CA ILE A 176 27.31 8.31 -19.28
C ILE A 176 26.14 7.92 -20.21
N MET A 177 25.02 8.62 -20.08
CA MET A 177 23.85 8.35 -20.91
C MET A 177 24.01 8.93 -22.33
N PRO A 178 23.26 8.38 -23.33
CA PRO A 178 23.23 8.95 -24.67
C PRO A 178 22.86 10.43 -24.65
N HIS A 179 23.40 11.21 -25.58
CA HIS A 179 23.29 12.66 -25.62
C HIS A 179 21.85 13.21 -25.47
N LEU A 180 20.84 12.50 -25.98
CA LEU A 180 19.44 12.90 -25.89
C LEU A 180 18.86 12.88 -24.46
N ILE A 181 19.42 12.05 -23.57
CA ILE A 181 18.94 11.83 -22.19
C ILE A 181 20.05 12.05 -21.17
N SER A 182 21.20 12.59 -21.59
CA SER A 182 22.31 12.88 -20.71
C SER A 182 21.99 14.05 -19.77
N HIS A 183 22.43 13.95 -18.53
CA HIS A 183 22.33 14.99 -17.51
C HIS A 183 23.51 14.90 -16.55
N GLN A 184 23.69 15.91 -15.67
CA GLN A 184 24.85 16.01 -14.79
C GLN A 184 25.01 14.85 -13.79
N GLY A 185 23.95 14.03 -13.59
CA GLY A 185 23.89 13.03 -12.54
C GLY A 185 23.73 13.63 -11.14
N LEU A 186 23.33 12.83 -10.19
CA LEU A 186 23.21 13.21 -8.79
C LEU A 186 24.34 12.57 -7.97
N SER A 187 24.92 13.31 -7.02
CA SER A 187 25.74 12.68 -5.98
C SER A 187 24.85 11.78 -5.11
N PHE A 188 25.45 10.75 -4.53
CA PHE A 188 24.72 9.79 -3.72
C PHE A 188 23.97 10.46 -2.53
N THR A 189 24.60 11.40 -1.84
CA THR A 189 24.00 12.17 -0.76
C THR A 189 22.81 12.99 -1.25
N ARG A 190 22.96 13.65 -2.41
CA ARG A 190 21.89 14.44 -3.01
C ARG A 190 20.73 13.58 -3.47
N LEU A 191 20.99 12.38 -3.99
CA LEU A 191 19.96 11.42 -4.37
C LEU A 191 19.14 10.97 -3.16
N VAL A 192 19.79 10.60 -2.06
CA VAL A 192 19.10 10.18 -0.82
C VAL A 192 18.32 11.36 -0.23
N GLY A 193 18.92 12.55 -0.16
CA GLY A 193 18.26 13.76 0.32
C GLY A 193 17.00 14.09 -0.47
N TYR A 194 17.07 14.06 -1.78
CA TYR A 194 15.91 14.34 -2.65
C TYR A 194 14.82 13.27 -2.56
N HIS A 195 15.20 11.98 -2.58
CA HIS A 195 14.21 10.90 -2.63
C HIS A 195 13.55 10.62 -1.29
N TRP A 196 14.30 10.69 -0.17
CA TRP A 196 13.76 10.34 1.13
C TRP A 196 13.32 11.54 1.96
N PHE A 197 14.07 12.63 1.94
CA PHE A 197 13.77 13.81 2.76
C PHE A 197 13.05 14.92 2.00
N GLY A 198 13.03 14.85 0.66
CA GLY A 198 12.33 15.81 -0.17
C GLY A 198 10.82 15.54 -0.25
N GLY A 199 10.02 16.60 -0.36
CA GLY A 199 8.56 16.53 -0.54
C GLY A 199 8.11 16.21 -1.97
N GLU A 200 9.03 16.06 -2.92
CA GLU A 200 8.73 15.93 -4.36
C GLU A 200 8.82 14.48 -4.88
N ALA A 201 9.68 13.66 -4.29
CA ALA A 201 9.92 12.29 -4.74
C ALA A 201 8.98 11.29 -4.04
N ILE A 202 9.51 10.47 -3.11
CA ILE A 202 8.72 9.44 -2.42
C ILE A 202 7.54 10.06 -1.67
N PHE A 203 7.79 11.13 -0.93
CA PHE A 203 6.75 11.87 -0.19
C PHE A 203 6.02 12.91 -1.05
N GLY A 204 6.13 12.83 -2.36
CA GLY A 204 5.47 13.70 -3.31
C GLY A 204 4.01 13.34 -3.60
N ILE A 205 3.58 13.62 -4.84
CA ILE A 205 2.20 13.44 -5.30
C ILE A 205 1.63 12.04 -5.05
N PRO A 206 2.37 10.92 -5.31
CA PRO A 206 1.76 9.60 -5.15
C PRO A 206 1.30 9.31 -3.72
N ILE A 207 2.15 9.58 -2.72
CA ILE A 207 1.75 9.39 -1.31
C ILE A 207 0.75 10.45 -0.87
N SER A 208 0.83 11.68 -1.37
CA SER A 208 -0.15 12.73 -1.11
C SER A 208 -1.57 12.30 -1.50
N VAL A 209 -1.73 11.78 -2.70
CA VAL A 209 -3.02 11.26 -3.19
C VAL A 209 -3.46 10.02 -2.39
N SER A 210 -2.51 9.16 -2.00
CA SER A 210 -2.81 8.00 -1.15
C SER A 210 -3.38 8.42 0.20
N VAL A 211 -2.76 9.40 0.86
CA VAL A 211 -3.18 9.92 2.18
C VAL A 211 -4.51 10.64 2.11
N SER A 212 -4.75 11.45 1.07
CA SER A 212 -5.93 12.31 1.00
C SER A 212 -7.17 11.60 0.43
N PHE A 213 -7.01 10.75 -0.59
CA PHE A 213 -8.14 10.20 -1.32
C PHE A 213 -8.19 8.67 -1.31
N ILE A 214 -7.11 7.99 -1.78
CA ILE A 214 -7.16 6.55 -2.08
C ILE A 214 -7.50 5.74 -0.82
N PHE A 215 -6.85 6.04 0.31
CA PHE A 215 -7.09 5.31 1.54
C PHE A 215 -8.55 5.43 2.01
N LEU A 216 -9.10 6.64 1.96
CA LEU A 216 -10.50 6.87 2.35
C LEU A 216 -11.48 6.18 1.42
N PHE A 217 -11.21 6.17 0.10
CA PHE A 217 -12.02 5.42 -0.84
C PHE A 217 -11.99 3.92 -0.57
N VAL A 218 -10.81 3.35 -0.29
CA VAL A 218 -10.67 1.93 0.05
C VAL A 218 -11.37 1.62 1.37
N LEU A 219 -11.23 2.49 2.37
CA LEU A 219 -11.90 2.34 3.66
C LEU A 219 -13.43 2.40 3.50
N PHE A 220 -13.94 3.38 2.75
CA PHE A 220 -15.36 3.50 2.43
C PHE A 220 -15.86 2.27 1.68
N GLY A 221 -15.15 1.83 0.63
CA GLY A 221 -15.50 0.64 -0.13
C GLY A 221 -15.57 -0.62 0.75
N SER A 222 -14.57 -0.80 1.64
CA SER A 222 -14.54 -1.93 2.57
C SER A 222 -15.69 -1.91 3.57
N THR A 223 -16.05 -0.73 4.10
CA THR A 223 -17.19 -0.59 5.02
C THR A 223 -18.52 -0.81 4.31
N LEU A 224 -18.66 -0.33 3.07
CA LEU A 224 -19.86 -0.53 2.27
C LEU A 224 -20.05 -2.01 1.90
N ASP A 225 -18.95 -2.70 1.57
CA ASP A 225 -19.00 -4.15 1.30
C ASP A 225 -19.37 -4.95 2.56
N ALA A 226 -18.78 -4.61 3.71
CA ALA A 226 -19.15 -5.19 5.01
C ALA A 226 -20.62 -4.93 5.40
N ALA A 227 -21.17 -3.78 5.00
CA ALA A 227 -22.60 -3.46 5.18
C ALA A 227 -23.53 -4.18 4.18
N GLY A 228 -22.99 -4.98 3.25
CA GLY A 228 -23.76 -5.74 2.27
C GLY A 228 -24.01 -5.02 0.94
N GLY A 229 -23.24 -3.96 0.65
CA GLY A 229 -23.33 -3.18 -0.60
C GLY A 229 -23.19 -4.02 -1.85
N GLY A 230 -22.24 -4.97 -1.88
CA GLY A 230 -22.06 -5.89 -3.00
C GLY A 230 -23.34 -6.73 -3.29
N LYS A 231 -23.99 -7.26 -2.24
CA LYS A 231 -25.25 -7.99 -2.38
C LYS A 231 -26.40 -7.10 -2.83
N TYR A 232 -26.44 -5.86 -2.34
CA TYR A 232 -27.42 -4.87 -2.78
C TYR A 232 -27.29 -4.55 -4.26
N PHE A 233 -26.08 -4.28 -4.75
CA PHE A 233 -25.83 -4.01 -6.17
C PHE A 233 -26.16 -5.19 -7.07
N LEU A 234 -25.89 -6.41 -6.61
CA LEU A 234 -26.27 -7.62 -7.31
C LEU A 234 -27.80 -7.72 -7.46
N ASN A 235 -28.54 -7.53 -6.37
CA ASN A 235 -30.00 -7.56 -6.37
C ASN A 235 -30.59 -6.47 -7.27
N LEU A 236 -30.02 -5.27 -7.22
CA LEU A 236 -30.42 -4.13 -8.07
C LEU A 236 -30.22 -4.47 -9.55
N ALA A 237 -29.05 -5.02 -9.90
CA ALA A 237 -28.75 -5.43 -11.28
C ALA A 237 -29.74 -6.50 -11.78
N PHE A 238 -30.08 -7.50 -10.95
CA PHE A 238 -31.06 -8.50 -11.29
C PHE A 238 -32.49 -7.92 -11.41
N ALA A 239 -32.85 -6.97 -10.58
CA ALA A 239 -34.15 -6.29 -10.67
C ALA A 239 -34.30 -5.50 -11.99
N LEU A 240 -33.22 -4.87 -12.44
CA LEU A 240 -33.23 -4.06 -13.67
C LEU A 240 -33.22 -4.90 -14.95
N VAL A 241 -32.38 -5.91 -15.04
CA VAL A 241 -32.14 -6.63 -16.30
C VAL A 241 -32.40 -8.14 -16.24
N GLY A 242 -32.72 -8.68 -15.06
CA GLY A 242 -32.84 -10.13 -14.86
C GLY A 242 -33.94 -10.79 -15.71
N LYS A 243 -35.02 -10.08 -16.03
CA LYS A 243 -36.12 -10.57 -16.86
C LYS A 243 -35.86 -10.48 -18.36
N MET A 244 -34.77 -9.83 -18.77
CA MET A 244 -34.42 -9.68 -20.19
C MET A 244 -33.80 -10.98 -20.72
N ARG A 245 -33.84 -11.17 -22.04
CA ARG A 245 -33.15 -12.29 -22.70
C ARG A 245 -31.66 -12.23 -22.36
N GLY A 246 -31.09 -13.30 -21.81
CA GLY A 246 -29.72 -13.32 -21.27
C GLY A 246 -29.59 -12.51 -19.96
N GLY A 247 -30.68 -12.32 -19.20
CA GLY A 247 -30.74 -11.51 -17.99
C GLY A 247 -29.66 -11.77 -16.98
N PRO A 248 -29.35 -13.01 -16.60
CA PRO A 248 -28.30 -13.31 -15.65
C PRO A 248 -26.91 -12.82 -16.07
N ALA A 249 -26.55 -12.97 -17.36
CA ALA A 249 -25.28 -12.48 -17.87
C ALA A 249 -25.21 -10.94 -17.88
N LYS A 250 -26.30 -10.27 -18.28
CA LYS A 250 -26.41 -8.81 -18.24
C LYS A 250 -26.37 -8.28 -16.81
N ALA A 251 -27.04 -8.97 -15.88
CA ALA A 251 -27.01 -8.62 -14.46
C ALA A 251 -25.60 -8.78 -13.87
N ALA A 252 -24.84 -9.81 -14.29
CA ALA A 252 -23.45 -9.97 -13.88
C ALA A 252 -22.56 -8.81 -14.29
N ILE A 253 -22.68 -8.35 -15.55
CA ILE A 253 -21.90 -7.21 -16.06
C ILE A 253 -22.27 -5.92 -15.30
N LEU A 254 -23.56 -5.66 -15.13
CA LEU A 254 -24.05 -4.48 -14.43
C LEU A 254 -23.63 -4.49 -12.95
N ALA A 255 -23.78 -5.63 -12.27
CA ALA A 255 -23.36 -5.81 -10.89
C ALA A 255 -21.84 -5.63 -10.73
N SER A 256 -21.05 -6.22 -11.64
CA SER A 256 -19.59 -6.05 -11.63
C SER A 256 -19.17 -4.61 -11.85
N GLY A 257 -19.85 -3.88 -12.75
CA GLY A 257 -19.62 -2.44 -12.94
C GLY A 257 -19.92 -1.63 -11.67
N LEU A 258 -21.06 -1.89 -11.02
CA LEU A 258 -21.45 -1.19 -9.79
C LEU A 258 -20.53 -1.54 -8.60
N THR A 259 -20.18 -2.82 -8.42
CA THR A 259 -19.23 -3.21 -7.37
C THR A 259 -17.82 -2.73 -7.67
N GLY A 260 -17.42 -2.62 -8.94
CA GLY A 260 -16.14 -2.07 -9.36
C GLY A 260 -15.94 -0.60 -8.98
N LEU A 261 -17.02 0.17 -8.82
CA LEU A 261 -16.94 1.56 -8.35
C LEU A 261 -16.45 1.67 -6.89
N ILE A 262 -16.64 0.63 -6.10
CA ILE A 262 -16.30 0.61 -4.66
C ILE A 262 -15.19 -0.39 -4.32
N SER A 263 -14.94 -1.38 -5.19
CA SER A 263 -13.90 -2.38 -4.98
C SER A 263 -12.58 -1.93 -5.59
N GLY A 264 -11.55 -1.84 -4.78
CA GLY A 264 -10.18 -1.55 -5.25
C GLY A 264 -9.47 -2.76 -5.90
N SER A 265 -10.08 -3.95 -5.90
CA SER A 265 -9.50 -5.19 -6.41
C SER A 265 -10.36 -5.78 -7.51
N SER A 266 -9.81 -5.95 -8.71
CA SER A 266 -10.45 -6.62 -9.84
C SER A 266 -10.74 -8.08 -9.55
N VAL A 267 -9.82 -8.75 -8.85
CA VAL A 267 -9.97 -10.16 -8.44
C VAL A 267 -11.11 -10.31 -7.44
N ALA A 268 -11.13 -9.50 -6.37
CA ALA A 268 -12.20 -9.54 -5.38
C ALA A 268 -13.57 -9.25 -6.01
N ASN A 269 -13.66 -8.28 -6.92
CA ASN A 269 -14.88 -7.97 -7.66
C ASN A 269 -15.36 -9.16 -8.51
N THR A 270 -14.46 -9.78 -9.27
CA THR A 270 -14.77 -10.93 -10.10
C THR A 270 -15.24 -12.13 -9.26
N VAL A 271 -14.57 -12.39 -8.14
CA VAL A 271 -14.95 -13.48 -7.22
C VAL A 271 -16.32 -13.21 -6.62
N THR A 272 -16.55 -12.02 -6.07
CA THR A 272 -17.82 -11.67 -5.41
C THR A 272 -19.00 -11.76 -6.39
N THR A 273 -18.90 -11.17 -7.56
CA THR A 273 -19.97 -11.20 -8.55
C THR A 273 -20.11 -12.58 -9.20
N GLY A 274 -19.00 -13.26 -9.49
CA GLY A 274 -18.98 -14.56 -10.16
C GLY A 274 -19.55 -15.69 -9.31
N THR A 275 -19.32 -15.72 -8.01
CA THR A 275 -19.85 -16.75 -7.10
C THR A 275 -21.38 -16.81 -7.11
N PHE A 276 -22.06 -15.68 -7.31
CA PHE A 276 -23.51 -15.62 -7.39
C PHE A 276 -24.03 -15.78 -8.83
N THR A 277 -23.39 -15.13 -9.79
CA THR A 277 -23.94 -15.05 -11.16
C THR A 277 -23.67 -16.30 -11.99
N ILE A 278 -22.52 -16.96 -11.83
CA ILE A 278 -22.18 -18.18 -12.58
C ILE A 278 -23.14 -19.33 -12.30
N PRO A 279 -23.51 -19.66 -11.04
CA PRO A 279 -24.51 -20.71 -10.77
C PRO A 279 -25.89 -20.39 -11.37
N ILE A 280 -26.30 -19.11 -11.36
CA ILE A 280 -27.58 -18.69 -11.94
C ILE A 280 -27.55 -18.84 -13.46
N MET A 281 -26.48 -18.39 -14.13
CA MET A 281 -26.31 -18.57 -15.56
C MET A 281 -26.34 -20.05 -15.98
N LYS A 282 -25.67 -20.92 -15.21
CA LYS A 282 -25.71 -22.38 -15.48
C LYS A 282 -27.07 -23.01 -15.30
N LYS A 283 -27.95 -22.44 -14.46
CA LYS A 283 -29.34 -22.95 -14.26
C LYS A 283 -30.31 -22.46 -15.33
N THR A 284 -30.04 -21.35 -15.92
CA THR A 284 -30.96 -20.71 -16.91
C THR A 284 -30.59 -21.02 -18.37
N GLY A 285 -29.50 -21.71 -18.65
CA GLY A 285 -29.03 -22.11 -19.97
C GLY A 285 -28.10 -21.11 -20.60
#